data_2fa7be2a9700cce0d368dc315477f2a6
#
_entry.id   2fa7be2a9700cce0d368dc315477f2a6
#
_cell.length_a   1.000
_cell.length_b   1.000
_cell.length_c   1.000
_cell.angle_alpha   90.00
_cell.angle_beta   90.00
_cell.angle_gamma   90.00
#
_symmetry.space_group_name_H-M   'P 1'
#
loop_
_entity.id
_entity.type
_entity.pdbx_description
1 polymer ?
#
loop_
_entity_poly.entity_id
_entity_poly.type
_entity_poly.pdbx_seq_one_letter_code
_entity_poly.pdbx_strand_id
1 'polypeptide(L)'
;STRKESSAASDVYKRQEHPFTNNFGSHDVRITTHYYEDNLVSSMYSVIHEGGHALYELGADPCYNYTVLSGGVSMGIHESQSRFYENIIGRSRAFVHAIFPYVSTHFPEQLAGVTEEMFYRAVNKAQPSLVRTEADELTYCLHIMVRYEIEKALIAGTLEVRDVPQRWNALYKQYLGIDVPSDREGCLQDSHWSFGGIGYFPSYALGSAYGAQMLACMEKDLGDVFGDVAKGDLSRVTGWLREHIHRYASFKKPGELFREVCGEFDAKYYTDYLTKKYSELYGL
;
A
#
# COMPACT_ATOMS: atom_id res chain seq x y z
N SER A 1 -16.94 9.40 -24.90
CA SER A 1 -18.25 9.22 -24.28
C SER A 1 -18.15 8.11 -23.24
N THR A 2 -18.11 8.50 -21.97
CA THR A 2 -18.15 7.57 -20.85
C THR A 2 -19.49 6.84 -20.85
N ARG A 3 -19.49 5.55 -21.09
CA ARG A 3 -20.67 4.70 -20.86
C ARG A 3 -21.04 4.78 -19.40
N LYS A 4 -22.24 5.27 -19.13
CA LYS A 4 -22.89 5.07 -17.83
C LYS A 4 -23.39 3.63 -17.77
N GLU A 5 -22.61 2.77 -17.18
CA GLU A 5 -23.13 1.49 -16.73
C GLU A 5 -23.52 1.68 -15.27
N SER A 6 -24.79 1.84 -15.05
CA SER A 6 -25.34 2.02 -13.72
C SER A 6 -25.99 0.73 -13.26
N SER A 7 -25.35 0.07 -12.34
CA SER A 7 -26.05 -0.61 -11.27
C SER A 7 -25.32 -0.24 -9.98
N ALA A 8 -26.04 0.14 -8.95
CA ALA A 8 -25.51 0.68 -7.71
C ALA A 8 -24.54 -0.25 -6.95
N ALA A 9 -24.39 -1.49 -7.39
CA ALA A 9 -23.44 -2.47 -6.84
C ALA A 9 -22.23 -2.73 -7.74
N SER A 10 -22.23 -2.26 -8.98
CA SER A 10 -21.17 -2.56 -9.96
C SER A 10 -20.23 -1.38 -10.26
N ASP A 11 -20.55 -0.18 -9.80
CA ASP A 11 -19.73 1.01 -10.03
C ASP A 11 -18.74 1.26 -8.89
N VAL A 12 -18.13 0.20 -8.37
CA VAL A 12 -17.19 0.30 -7.26
C VAL A 12 -15.87 0.92 -7.71
N TYR A 13 -15.55 0.89 -9.00
CA TYR A 13 -14.32 1.48 -9.53
C TYR A 13 -14.54 2.19 -10.87
N LYS A 14 -13.71 3.19 -11.15
CA LYS A 14 -13.64 3.90 -12.44
C LYS A 14 -12.20 4.01 -12.91
N ARG A 15 -12.02 4.06 -14.23
CA ARG A 15 -10.71 4.33 -14.84
C ARG A 15 -10.36 5.80 -14.65
N GLN A 16 -9.21 6.07 -14.01
CA GLN A 16 -8.66 7.39 -13.73
C GLN A 16 -7.15 7.39 -13.98
N GLU A 17 -6.54 8.55 -14.15
CA GLU A 17 -5.10 8.69 -14.31
C GLU A 17 -4.35 8.29 -13.02
N HIS A 18 -4.90 8.61 -11.86
CA HIS A 18 -4.38 8.20 -10.56
C HIS A 18 -5.46 7.41 -9.79
N PRO A 19 -5.16 6.19 -9.30
CA PRO A 19 -6.06 5.44 -8.43
C PRO A 19 -6.37 6.21 -7.14
N PHE A 20 -7.59 6.12 -6.66
CA PHE A 20 -8.01 6.63 -5.36
C PHE A 20 -9.31 5.99 -4.88
N THR A 21 -9.55 6.07 -3.58
CA THR A 21 -10.76 5.59 -2.91
C THR A 21 -11.58 6.76 -2.38
N ASN A 22 -12.88 6.75 -2.65
CA ASN A 22 -13.85 7.70 -2.13
C ASN A 22 -14.86 7.01 -1.23
N ASN A 23 -15.03 7.54 -0.02
CA ASN A 23 -16.04 7.10 0.93
C ASN A 23 -17.22 8.07 0.90
N PHE A 24 -18.42 7.54 0.60
CA PHE A 24 -19.71 8.23 0.68
C PHE A 24 -20.58 7.72 1.85
N GLY A 25 -20.07 6.75 2.60
CA GLY A 25 -20.71 6.12 3.74
C GLY A 25 -20.36 4.63 3.81
N SER A 26 -20.66 3.96 4.94
CA SER A 26 -20.29 2.56 5.18
C SER A 26 -20.91 1.55 4.20
N HIS A 27 -21.75 1.99 3.27
CA HIS A 27 -22.41 1.17 2.24
C HIS A 27 -22.11 1.64 0.81
N ASP A 28 -21.38 2.75 0.65
CA ASP A 28 -21.03 3.29 -0.66
C ASP A 28 -19.57 3.80 -0.64
N VAL A 29 -18.65 2.90 -0.92
CA VAL A 29 -17.24 3.20 -1.09
C VAL A 29 -16.84 2.87 -2.52
N ARG A 30 -16.24 3.81 -3.21
CA ARG A 30 -15.92 3.71 -4.64
C ARG A 30 -14.43 3.87 -4.84
N ILE A 31 -13.86 2.97 -5.64
CA ILE A 31 -12.45 3.04 -6.04
C ILE A 31 -12.33 3.41 -7.50
N THR A 32 -11.21 4.05 -7.84
CA THR A 32 -10.82 4.33 -9.23
C THR A 32 -9.53 3.59 -9.54
N THR A 33 -9.30 3.29 -10.81
CA THR A 33 -8.06 2.68 -11.25
C THR A 33 -7.67 3.17 -12.63
N HIS A 34 -6.42 2.88 -13.01
CA HIS A 34 -5.91 3.05 -14.36
C HIS A 34 -5.54 1.69 -14.94
N TYR A 35 -5.93 1.43 -16.18
CA TYR A 35 -5.52 0.23 -16.91
C TYR A 35 -4.40 0.58 -17.88
N TYR A 36 -3.26 -0.10 -17.71
CA TYR A 36 -2.15 -0.06 -18.66
C TYR A 36 -2.26 -1.27 -19.57
N GLU A 37 -2.19 -1.05 -20.89
CA GLU A 37 -2.32 -2.14 -21.87
C GLU A 37 -1.12 -3.09 -21.85
N ASP A 38 0.03 -2.60 -21.38
CA ASP A 38 1.32 -3.28 -21.34
C ASP A 38 1.78 -3.63 -19.91
N ASN A 39 1.01 -3.28 -18.87
CA ASN A 39 1.40 -3.49 -17.47
C ASN A 39 0.23 -3.97 -16.60
N LEU A 40 -0.08 -5.25 -16.71
CA LEU A 40 -1.09 -5.92 -15.87
C LEU A 40 -0.79 -5.76 -14.37
N VAL A 41 0.47 -5.90 -13.98
CA VAL A 41 0.89 -5.92 -12.57
C VAL A 41 0.57 -4.58 -11.90
N SER A 42 0.90 -3.45 -12.53
CA SER A 42 0.58 -2.13 -11.99
C SER A 42 -0.92 -1.94 -11.80
N SER A 43 -1.72 -2.29 -12.81
CA SER A 43 -3.19 -2.18 -12.75
C SER A 43 -3.80 -3.06 -11.66
N MET A 44 -3.36 -4.31 -11.56
CA MET A 44 -3.88 -5.29 -10.58
C MET A 44 -3.55 -4.87 -9.15
N TYR A 45 -2.30 -4.51 -8.87
CA TYR A 45 -1.90 -4.12 -7.52
C TYR A 45 -2.46 -2.75 -7.11
N SER A 46 -2.68 -1.83 -8.04
CA SER A 46 -3.43 -0.60 -7.77
C SER A 46 -4.86 -0.89 -7.30
N VAL A 47 -5.57 -1.82 -7.94
CA VAL A 47 -6.93 -2.21 -7.52
C VAL A 47 -6.91 -2.88 -6.15
N ILE A 48 -5.92 -3.72 -5.86
CA ILE A 48 -5.77 -4.37 -4.55
C ILE A 48 -5.48 -3.32 -3.47
N HIS A 49 -4.61 -2.35 -3.75
CA HIS A 49 -4.29 -1.24 -2.87
C HIS A 49 -5.54 -0.42 -2.50
N GLU A 50 -6.25 0.06 -3.51
CA GLU A 50 -7.50 0.82 -3.30
C GLU A 50 -8.59 -0.04 -2.64
N GLY A 51 -8.62 -1.34 -2.96
CA GLY A 51 -9.47 -2.33 -2.29
C GLY A 51 -9.21 -2.42 -0.78
N GLY A 52 -7.96 -2.32 -0.35
CA GLY A 52 -7.58 -2.26 1.07
C GLY A 52 -8.14 -1.03 1.78
N HIS A 53 -8.05 0.14 1.15
CA HIS A 53 -8.69 1.36 1.64
C HIS A 53 -10.22 1.22 1.71
N ALA A 54 -10.82 0.66 0.65
CA ALA A 54 -12.27 0.46 0.58
C ALA A 54 -12.77 -0.51 1.65
N LEU A 55 -12.08 -1.62 1.89
CA LEU A 55 -12.45 -2.58 2.95
C LEU A 55 -12.38 -1.97 4.33
N TYR A 56 -11.44 -1.04 4.57
CA TYR A 56 -11.39 -0.29 5.82
C TYR A 56 -12.65 0.56 6.01
N GLU A 57 -13.01 1.35 5.03
CA GLU A 57 -14.20 2.21 5.09
C GLU A 57 -15.51 1.41 5.20
N LEU A 58 -15.64 0.33 4.42
CA LEU A 58 -16.80 -0.59 4.49
C LEU A 58 -16.88 -1.37 5.81
N GLY A 59 -15.73 -1.54 6.49
CA GLY A 59 -15.66 -2.24 7.77
C GLY A 59 -16.03 -1.38 8.98
N ALA A 60 -16.16 -0.05 8.83
CA ALA A 60 -16.55 0.86 9.89
C ALA A 60 -17.93 0.52 10.45
N ASP A 61 -18.10 0.65 11.78
CA ASP A 61 -19.40 0.39 12.41
C ASP A 61 -20.43 1.41 11.91
N PRO A 62 -21.60 0.97 11.43
CA PRO A 62 -22.66 1.86 10.94
C PRO A 62 -23.17 2.87 11.97
N CYS A 63 -22.95 2.63 13.27
CA CYS A 63 -23.33 3.59 14.32
C CYS A 63 -22.64 4.96 14.18
N TYR A 64 -21.49 5.01 13.48
CA TYR A 64 -20.75 6.25 13.21
C TYR A 64 -21.21 6.97 11.94
N ASN A 65 -22.08 6.37 11.11
CA ASN A 65 -22.57 7.00 9.89
C ASN A 65 -23.20 8.36 10.18
N TYR A 66 -22.94 9.32 9.30
CA TYR A 66 -23.43 10.71 9.41
C TYR A 66 -22.94 11.47 10.65
N THR A 67 -21.89 11.00 11.31
CA THR A 67 -21.21 11.70 12.40
C THR A 67 -19.80 12.12 11.97
N VAL A 68 -19.16 12.97 12.78
CA VAL A 68 -17.75 13.36 12.60
C VAL A 68 -16.77 12.21 12.85
N LEU A 69 -17.25 11.08 13.35
CA LEU A 69 -16.46 9.87 13.60
C LEU A 69 -16.53 8.87 12.42
N SER A 70 -17.33 9.18 11.40
CA SER A 70 -17.45 8.34 10.21
C SER A 70 -16.13 8.31 9.44
N GLY A 71 -15.78 7.11 8.92
CA GLY A 71 -14.56 6.89 8.14
C GLY A 71 -13.35 6.49 8.96
N GLY A 72 -12.33 6.01 8.26
CA GLY A 72 -11.11 5.50 8.88
C GLY A 72 -10.26 6.57 9.56
N VAL A 73 -9.61 6.20 10.67
CA VAL A 73 -8.74 7.10 11.42
C VAL A 73 -7.36 7.17 10.79
N SER A 74 -6.85 8.38 10.58
CA SER A 74 -5.51 8.75 10.11
C SER A 74 -5.07 8.10 8.77
N MET A 75 -4.20 8.79 8.06
CA MET A 75 -3.62 8.26 6.82
C MET A 75 -2.66 7.10 7.08
N GLY A 76 -1.98 7.06 8.23
CA GLY A 76 -1.08 5.93 8.57
C GLY A 76 -1.82 4.61 8.78
N ILE A 77 -2.97 4.61 9.47
CA ILE A 77 -3.81 3.41 9.61
C ILE A 77 -4.47 3.05 8.28
N HIS A 78 -4.95 4.04 7.53
CA HIS A 78 -5.54 3.84 6.20
C HIS A 78 -4.55 3.18 5.23
N GLU A 79 -3.33 3.70 5.17
CA GLU A 79 -2.27 3.14 4.35
C GLU A 79 -1.80 1.76 4.84
N SER A 80 -1.95 1.47 6.14
CA SER A 80 -1.66 0.13 6.63
C SER A 80 -2.61 -0.92 6.06
N GLN A 81 -3.86 -0.56 5.78
CA GLN A 81 -4.83 -1.46 5.18
C GLN A 81 -4.54 -1.68 3.69
N SER A 82 -4.28 -0.62 2.93
CA SER A 82 -3.93 -0.71 1.52
C SER A 82 -2.64 -1.53 1.32
N ARG A 83 -1.58 -1.21 2.06
CA ARG A 83 -0.29 -1.91 2.00
C ARG A 83 -0.36 -3.34 2.51
N PHE A 84 -1.21 -3.61 3.49
CA PHE A 84 -1.45 -4.97 3.97
C PHE A 84 -1.98 -5.85 2.84
N TYR A 85 -3.05 -5.42 2.17
CA TYR A 85 -3.63 -6.18 1.08
C TYR A 85 -2.74 -6.19 -0.17
N GLU A 86 -2.10 -5.08 -0.51
CA GLU A 86 -1.22 -5.00 -1.69
C GLU A 86 0.04 -5.83 -1.54
N ASN A 87 0.81 -5.60 -0.46
CA ASN A 87 2.17 -6.13 -0.34
C ASN A 87 2.21 -7.43 0.48
N ILE A 88 1.59 -7.44 1.66
CA ILE A 88 1.71 -8.57 2.57
C ILE A 88 0.88 -9.75 2.06
N ILE A 89 -0.38 -9.51 1.74
CA ILE A 89 -1.24 -10.55 1.17
C ILE A 89 -1.00 -10.71 -0.33
N GLY A 90 -1.19 -9.65 -1.11
CA GLY A 90 -1.24 -9.68 -2.57
C GLY A 90 0.07 -10.11 -3.24
N ARG A 91 1.21 -9.83 -2.61
CA ARG A 91 2.53 -10.26 -3.11
C ARG A 91 3.06 -11.50 -2.39
N SER A 92 2.24 -12.18 -1.57
CA SER A 92 2.62 -13.45 -0.95
C SER A 92 2.60 -14.61 -1.96
N ARG A 93 3.36 -15.67 -1.67
CA ARG A 93 3.30 -16.92 -2.45
C ARG A 93 1.90 -17.51 -2.46
N ALA A 94 1.22 -17.45 -1.32
CA ALA A 94 -0.13 -17.98 -1.16
C ALA A 94 -1.14 -17.27 -2.07
N PHE A 95 -1.11 -15.95 -2.13
CA PHE A 95 -2.00 -15.19 -3.01
C PHE A 95 -1.65 -15.42 -4.49
N VAL A 96 -0.36 -15.40 -4.84
CA VAL A 96 0.08 -15.72 -6.21
C VAL A 96 -0.40 -17.11 -6.62
N HIS A 97 -0.29 -18.11 -5.74
CA HIS A 97 -0.82 -19.45 -5.98
C HIS A 97 -2.32 -19.43 -6.31
N ALA A 98 -3.09 -18.68 -5.51
CA ALA A 98 -4.54 -18.58 -5.71
C ALA A 98 -4.94 -17.90 -7.02
N ILE A 99 -4.22 -16.84 -7.44
CA ILE A 99 -4.61 -16.04 -8.62
C ILE A 99 -3.97 -16.50 -9.93
N PHE A 100 -2.79 -17.12 -9.89
CA PHE A 100 -2.00 -17.43 -11.09
C PHE A 100 -2.78 -18.26 -12.14
N PRO A 101 -3.60 -19.26 -11.78
CA PRO A 101 -4.42 -19.98 -12.74
C PRO A 101 -5.41 -19.07 -13.50
N TYR A 102 -6.00 -18.08 -12.82
CA TYR A 102 -6.91 -17.12 -13.46
C TYR A 102 -6.16 -16.18 -14.39
N VAL A 103 -5.05 -15.63 -13.93
CA VAL A 103 -4.21 -14.72 -14.73
C VAL A 103 -3.69 -15.43 -15.98
N SER A 104 -3.20 -16.65 -15.85
CA SER A 104 -2.70 -17.46 -16.98
C SER A 104 -3.80 -17.79 -18.01
N THR A 105 -5.04 -17.99 -17.54
CA THR A 105 -6.17 -18.24 -18.43
C THR A 105 -6.58 -17.01 -19.24
N HIS A 106 -6.43 -15.82 -18.65
CA HIS A 106 -6.80 -14.55 -19.31
C HIS A 106 -5.70 -13.99 -20.21
N PHE A 107 -4.44 -14.36 -19.95
CA PHE A 107 -3.25 -13.88 -20.66
C PHE A 107 -2.38 -15.06 -21.14
N PRO A 108 -2.95 -16.01 -21.93
CA PRO A 108 -2.25 -17.25 -22.27
C PRO A 108 -1.01 -17.02 -23.15
N GLU A 109 -1.04 -16.02 -24.03
CA GLU A 109 0.09 -15.72 -24.93
C GLU A 109 1.23 -15.03 -24.16
N GLN A 110 0.90 -14.04 -23.30
CA GLN A 110 1.87 -13.26 -22.53
C GLN A 110 2.54 -14.09 -21.43
N LEU A 111 1.82 -15.08 -20.92
CA LEU A 111 2.32 -15.97 -19.85
C LEU A 111 2.71 -17.36 -20.35
N ALA A 112 2.84 -17.54 -21.69
CA ALA A 112 3.31 -18.81 -22.25
C ALA A 112 4.70 -19.18 -21.69
N GLY A 113 4.79 -20.33 -21.02
CA GLY A 113 6.04 -20.80 -20.40
C GLY A 113 6.39 -20.12 -19.08
N VAL A 114 5.58 -19.18 -18.59
CA VAL A 114 5.77 -18.58 -17.25
C VAL A 114 5.21 -19.52 -16.19
N THR A 115 6.03 -19.87 -15.21
CA THR A 115 5.59 -20.65 -14.05
C THR A 115 5.10 -19.72 -12.93
N GLU A 116 4.33 -20.30 -11.99
CA GLU A 116 3.92 -19.58 -10.78
C GLU A 116 5.11 -18.98 -10.02
N GLU A 117 6.21 -19.72 -9.88
CA GLU A 117 7.43 -19.23 -9.24
C GLU A 117 8.07 -18.06 -10.00
N MET A 118 8.09 -18.11 -11.32
CA MET A 118 8.57 -17.00 -12.14
C MET A 118 7.68 -15.76 -11.97
N PHE A 119 6.37 -15.94 -11.93
CA PHE A 119 5.42 -14.84 -11.69
C PHE A 119 5.60 -14.25 -10.29
N TYR A 120 5.71 -15.11 -9.25
CA TYR A 120 5.98 -14.66 -7.87
C TYR A 120 7.26 -13.85 -7.78
N ARG A 121 8.36 -14.31 -8.41
CA ARG A 121 9.64 -13.59 -8.46
C ARG A 121 9.52 -12.26 -9.20
N ALA A 122 8.78 -12.21 -10.29
CA ALA A 122 8.59 -11.00 -11.07
C ALA A 122 7.84 -9.91 -10.29
N VAL A 123 6.72 -10.25 -9.62
CA VAL A 123 5.93 -9.28 -8.85
C VAL A 123 6.61 -8.82 -7.56
N ASN A 124 7.63 -9.53 -7.10
CA ASN A 124 8.43 -9.19 -5.92
C ASN A 124 9.87 -8.75 -6.25
N LYS A 125 10.18 -8.50 -7.52
CA LYS A 125 11.52 -8.06 -7.91
C LYS A 125 11.86 -6.76 -7.18
N ALA A 126 13.01 -6.75 -6.49
CA ALA A 126 13.54 -5.57 -5.82
C ALA A 126 14.70 -4.97 -6.63
N GLN A 127 14.59 -3.70 -6.93
CA GLN A 127 15.66 -2.92 -7.54
C GLN A 127 15.47 -1.42 -7.28
N PRO A 128 16.51 -0.63 -7.03
CA PRO A 128 16.39 0.81 -6.94
C PRO A 128 15.75 1.41 -8.18
N SER A 129 14.82 2.34 -7.97
CA SER A 129 14.08 3.02 -9.05
C SER A 129 14.00 4.52 -8.78
N LEU A 130 13.66 5.31 -9.79
CA LEU A 130 13.55 6.78 -9.66
C LEU A 130 12.19 7.18 -9.07
N VAL A 131 11.12 6.53 -9.52
CA VAL A 131 9.74 6.96 -9.21
C VAL A 131 9.18 6.18 -8.04
N ARG A 132 8.78 6.90 -6.99
CA ARG A 132 8.26 6.33 -5.74
C ARG A 132 7.04 5.42 -5.95
N THR A 133 6.09 5.84 -6.78
CA THR A 133 4.85 5.08 -7.01
C THR A 133 5.08 3.73 -7.69
N GLU A 134 6.21 3.57 -8.39
CA GLU A 134 6.62 2.35 -9.06
C GLU A 134 7.69 1.57 -8.27
N ALA A 135 8.05 2.06 -7.07
CA ALA A 135 9.07 1.43 -6.25
C ALA A 135 8.57 0.09 -5.69
N ASP A 136 9.48 -0.89 -5.64
CA ASP A 136 9.22 -2.17 -5.01
C ASP A 136 9.08 -2.06 -3.48
N GLU A 137 8.55 -3.11 -2.86
CA GLU A 137 8.27 -3.13 -1.42
C GLU A 137 9.54 -2.94 -0.56
N LEU A 138 10.69 -3.50 -0.98
CA LEU A 138 11.92 -3.42 -0.21
C LEU A 138 12.50 -2.00 -0.19
N THR A 139 12.48 -1.31 -1.35
CA THR A 139 13.08 0.02 -1.49
C THR A 139 12.11 1.16 -1.20
N TYR A 140 10.81 0.89 -1.14
CA TYR A 140 9.77 1.92 -1.01
C TYR A 140 10.00 2.88 0.16
N CYS A 141 10.31 2.38 1.34
CA CYS A 141 10.53 3.22 2.51
C CYS A 141 11.76 4.14 2.38
N LEU A 142 12.76 3.77 1.57
CA LEU A 142 13.91 4.65 1.29
C LEU A 142 13.49 5.91 0.53
N HIS A 143 12.51 5.78 -0.41
CA HIS A 143 11.91 6.94 -1.07
C HIS A 143 11.21 7.87 -0.07
N ILE A 144 10.53 7.31 0.93
CA ILE A 144 9.87 8.11 1.98
C ILE A 144 10.91 8.80 2.88
N MET A 145 12.00 8.11 3.22
CA MET A 145 13.08 8.70 4.03
C MET A 145 13.69 9.93 3.34
N VAL A 146 13.89 9.90 2.03
CA VAL A 146 14.37 11.09 1.27
C VAL A 146 13.46 12.29 1.50
N ARG A 147 12.15 12.11 1.35
CA ARG A 147 11.15 13.17 1.52
C ARG A 147 11.08 13.67 2.96
N TYR A 148 11.12 12.76 3.91
CA TYR A 148 11.12 13.09 5.32
C TYR A 148 12.32 13.94 5.74
N GLU A 149 13.54 13.58 5.29
CA GLU A 149 14.75 14.36 5.59
C GLU A 149 14.69 15.76 4.97
N ILE A 150 14.13 15.89 3.77
CA ILE A 150 13.95 17.19 3.11
C ILE A 150 12.92 18.04 3.86
N GLU A 151 11.72 17.49 4.14
CA GLU A 151 10.67 18.21 4.87
C GLU A 151 11.16 18.69 6.24
N LYS A 152 11.85 17.81 6.96
CA LYS A 152 12.44 18.14 8.26
C LYS A 152 13.42 19.29 8.18
N ALA A 153 14.29 19.30 7.16
CA ALA A 153 15.27 20.36 6.95
C ALA A 153 14.62 21.67 6.52
N LEU A 154 13.59 21.64 5.67
CA LEU A 154 12.82 22.83 5.25
C LEU A 154 12.11 23.47 6.45
N ILE A 155 11.41 22.68 7.26
CA ILE A 155 10.69 23.18 8.44
C ILE A 155 11.65 23.71 9.51
N ALA A 156 12.80 23.08 9.68
CA ALA A 156 13.84 23.56 10.58
C ALA A 156 14.58 24.82 10.07
N GLY A 157 14.34 25.26 8.82
CA GLY A 157 15.03 26.38 8.19
C GLY A 157 16.52 26.12 7.91
N THR A 158 16.92 24.84 7.83
CA THR A 158 18.31 24.44 7.52
C THR A 158 18.53 24.10 6.05
N LEU A 159 17.48 24.11 5.27
CA LEU A 159 17.50 23.92 3.81
C LEU A 159 16.65 25.00 3.15
N GLU A 160 17.23 25.70 2.18
CA GLU A 160 16.50 26.65 1.34
C GLU A 160 15.75 25.89 0.22
N VAL A 161 14.58 26.39 -0.18
CA VAL A 161 13.77 25.76 -1.24
C VAL A 161 14.55 25.60 -2.55
N ARG A 162 15.38 26.58 -2.92
CA ARG A 162 16.21 26.52 -4.14
C ARG A 162 17.24 25.39 -4.11
N ASP A 163 17.61 24.88 -2.95
CA ASP A 163 18.63 23.84 -2.77
C ASP A 163 18.01 22.43 -2.64
N VAL A 164 16.66 22.33 -2.67
CA VAL A 164 15.93 21.06 -2.62
C VAL A 164 16.37 20.08 -3.72
N PRO A 165 16.50 20.48 -5.01
CA PRO A 165 16.92 19.53 -6.04
C PRO A 165 18.28 18.90 -5.76
N GLN A 166 19.26 19.70 -5.35
CA GLN A 166 20.60 19.21 -5.02
C GLN A 166 20.55 18.24 -3.82
N ARG A 167 19.81 18.61 -2.76
CA ARG A 167 19.66 17.76 -1.56
C ARG A 167 18.96 16.46 -1.89
N TRP A 168 17.92 16.50 -2.72
CA TRP A 168 17.21 15.33 -3.23
C TRP A 168 18.16 14.37 -3.92
N ASN A 169 18.93 14.85 -4.89
CA ASN A 169 19.86 14.04 -5.66
C ASN A 169 20.92 13.37 -4.74
N ALA A 170 21.43 14.11 -3.76
CA ALA A 170 22.37 13.57 -2.79
C ALA A 170 21.77 12.44 -1.93
N LEU A 171 20.52 12.58 -1.48
CA LEU A 171 19.83 11.58 -0.70
C LEU A 171 19.46 10.34 -1.55
N TYR A 172 19.05 10.52 -2.81
CA TYR A 172 18.82 9.41 -3.73
C TYR A 172 20.09 8.60 -3.96
N LYS A 173 21.20 9.28 -4.16
CA LYS A 173 22.51 8.60 -4.26
C LYS A 173 22.88 7.85 -2.99
N GLN A 174 22.64 8.45 -1.83
CA GLN A 174 22.95 7.87 -0.53
C GLN A 174 22.09 6.65 -0.20
N TYR A 175 20.76 6.72 -0.41
CA TYR A 175 19.82 5.69 0.03
C TYR A 175 19.53 4.64 -1.05
N LEU A 176 19.48 5.04 -2.32
CA LEU A 176 19.10 4.17 -3.42
C LEU A 176 20.28 3.85 -4.36
N GLY A 177 21.41 4.54 -4.23
CA GLY A 177 22.59 4.31 -5.06
C GLY A 177 22.48 4.80 -6.51
N ILE A 178 21.40 5.48 -6.87
CA ILE A 178 21.09 5.94 -8.23
C ILE A 178 21.27 7.44 -8.40
N ASP A 179 21.52 7.86 -9.63
CA ASP A 179 21.63 9.26 -10.01
C ASP A 179 20.27 9.74 -10.58
N VAL A 180 19.86 10.94 -10.22
CA VAL A 180 18.59 11.54 -10.66
C VAL A 180 18.85 12.39 -11.91
N PRO A 181 18.28 12.07 -13.07
CA PRO A 181 18.60 12.73 -14.33
C PRO A 181 17.94 14.09 -14.52
N SER A 182 16.82 14.34 -13.85
CA SER A 182 16.07 15.58 -13.96
C SER A 182 15.20 15.83 -12.71
N ASP A 183 14.80 17.09 -12.49
CA ASP A 183 13.89 17.42 -11.39
C ASP A 183 12.49 16.81 -11.57
N ARG A 184 12.08 16.53 -12.80
CA ARG A 184 10.82 15.82 -13.10
C ARG A 184 10.81 14.40 -12.54
N GLU A 185 11.92 13.70 -12.67
CA GLU A 185 12.11 12.35 -12.10
C GLU A 185 12.69 12.39 -10.68
N GLY A 186 12.97 13.60 -10.19
CA GLY A 186 13.46 13.92 -8.87
C GLY A 186 12.39 14.57 -7.99
N CYS A 187 12.69 15.73 -7.45
CA CYS A 187 11.87 16.42 -6.44
C CYS A 187 10.49 16.88 -6.91
N LEU A 188 10.22 16.89 -8.22
CA LEU A 188 8.92 17.26 -8.78
C LEU A 188 8.03 16.06 -9.15
N GLN A 189 8.42 14.82 -8.81
CA GLN A 189 7.65 13.63 -9.16
C GLN A 189 6.35 13.47 -8.36
N ASP A 190 6.26 14.09 -7.18
CA ASP A 190 5.08 14.04 -6.30
C ASP A 190 4.39 15.40 -6.25
N SER A 191 3.07 15.41 -6.18
CA SER A 191 2.25 16.63 -6.07
C SER A 191 2.03 17.11 -4.63
N HIS A 192 2.46 16.36 -3.61
CA HIS A 192 2.16 16.61 -2.19
C HIS A 192 2.52 18.04 -1.75
N TRP A 193 3.71 18.50 -2.07
CA TRP A 193 4.14 19.84 -1.69
C TRP A 193 3.37 20.96 -2.40
N SER A 194 2.86 20.71 -3.61
CA SER A 194 2.08 21.69 -4.37
C SER A 194 0.70 21.99 -3.78
N PHE A 195 0.11 21.05 -3.03
CA PHE A 195 -1.14 21.27 -2.29
C PHE A 195 -0.93 21.45 -0.77
N GLY A 196 0.31 21.62 -0.32
CA GLY A 196 0.63 21.85 1.09
C GLY A 196 0.67 20.60 1.96
N GLY A 197 0.82 19.42 1.37
CA GLY A 197 0.88 18.13 2.03
C GLY A 197 2.21 17.86 2.76
N ILE A 198 2.69 18.82 3.55
CA ILE A 198 3.89 18.67 4.39
C ILE A 198 3.60 17.73 5.55
N GLY A 199 4.53 16.79 5.82
CA GLY A 199 4.37 15.76 6.84
C GLY A 199 3.47 14.59 6.45
N TYR A 200 3.01 14.52 5.20
CA TYR A 200 2.16 13.45 4.71
C TYR A 200 2.93 12.16 4.41
N PHE A 201 4.11 12.27 3.79
CA PHE A 201 4.91 11.14 3.32
C PHE A 201 5.22 10.06 4.38
N PRO A 202 5.48 10.40 5.66
CA PRO A 202 5.69 9.38 6.68
C PRO A 202 4.55 8.37 6.83
N SER A 203 3.30 8.76 6.51
CA SER A 203 2.13 7.88 6.57
C SER A 203 2.30 6.62 5.70
N TYR A 204 2.96 6.73 4.57
CA TYR A 204 3.22 5.62 3.67
C TYR A 204 4.17 4.57 4.26
N ALA A 205 5.27 5.01 4.90
CA ALA A 205 6.22 4.10 5.55
C ALA A 205 5.62 3.50 6.83
N LEU A 206 4.94 4.32 7.64
CA LEU A 206 4.21 3.85 8.82
C LEU A 206 3.13 2.84 8.46
N GLY A 207 2.40 3.06 7.36
CA GLY A 207 1.41 2.11 6.86
C GLY A 207 2.01 0.74 6.60
N SER A 208 3.13 0.67 5.89
CA SER A 208 3.84 -0.59 5.63
C SER A 208 4.30 -1.27 6.93
N ALA A 209 4.88 -0.50 7.86
CA ALA A 209 5.39 -1.02 9.12
C ALA A 209 4.26 -1.49 10.06
N TYR A 210 3.16 -0.75 10.14
CA TYR A 210 1.97 -1.17 10.87
C TYR A 210 1.38 -2.46 10.30
N GLY A 211 1.30 -2.58 8.97
CA GLY A 211 0.82 -3.80 8.31
C GLY A 211 1.60 -5.04 8.72
N ALA A 212 2.94 -4.96 8.76
CA ALA A 212 3.76 -6.09 9.18
C ALA A 212 3.56 -6.48 10.66
N GLN A 213 3.43 -5.50 11.55
CA GLN A 213 3.14 -5.78 12.96
C GLN A 213 1.71 -6.32 13.15
N MET A 214 0.74 -5.82 12.38
CA MET A 214 -0.63 -6.37 12.36
C MET A 214 -0.64 -7.83 11.89
N LEU A 215 0.15 -8.19 10.88
CA LEU A 215 0.29 -9.58 10.46
C LEU A 215 0.76 -10.46 11.62
N ALA A 216 1.80 -10.05 12.33
CA ALA A 216 2.33 -10.81 13.46
C ALA A 216 1.29 -10.97 14.61
N CYS A 217 0.44 -9.96 14.83
CA CYS A 217 -0.64 -10.04 15.80
C CYS A 217 -1.77 -10.95 15.31
N MET A 218 -2.14 -10.84 14.04
CA MET A 218 -3.14 -11.69 13.40
C MET A 218 -2.73 -13.18 13.44
N GLU A 219 -1.46 -13.48 13.15
CA GLU A 219 -0.94 -14.86 13.20
C GLU A 219 -0.96 -15.46 14.63
N LYS A 220 -0.80 -14.64 15.66
CA LYS A 220 -0.96 -15.11 17.07
C LYS A 220 -2.40 -15.52 17.36
N ASP A 221 -3.37 -14.77 16.82
CA ASP A 221 -4.79 -15.00 17.09
C ASP A 221 -5.38 -16.10 16.21
N LEU A 222 -5.00 -16.12 14.93
CA LEU A 222 -5.61 -16.98 13.91
C LEU A 222 -4.75 -18.20 13.53
N GLY A 223 -3.45 -18.19 13.86
CA GLY A 223 -2.50 -19.17 13.33
C GLY A 223 -2.16 -18.94 11.87
N ASP A 224 -2.04 -20.00 11.07
CA ASP A 224 -1.72 -19.90 9.64
C ASP A 224 -2.85 -19.23 8.85
N VAL A 225 -2.63 -17.99 8.45
CA VAL A 225 -3.54 -17.22 7.58
C VAL A 225 -3.24 -17.45 6.11
N PHE A 226 -2.00 -17.77 5.75
CA PHE A 226 -1.61 -17.95 4.35
C PHE A 226 -2.14 -19.25 3.75
N GLY A 227 -2.42 -20.27 4.58
CA GLY A 227 -3.09 -21.48 4.13
C GLY A 227 -4.51 -21.25 3.61
N ASP A 228 -5.23 -20.26 4.15
CA ASP A 228 -6.55 -19.86 3.65
C ASP A 228 -6.41 -18.96 2.41
N VAL A 229 -5.47 -18.02 2.43
CA VAL A 229 -5.14 -17.16 1.27
C VAL A 229 -4.81 -18.00 0.03
N ALA A 230 -4.06 -19.10 0.18
CA ALA A 230 -3.74 -20.02 -0.91
C ALA A 230 -4.98 -20.70 -1.53
N LYS A 231 -6.07 -20.79 -0.78
CA LYS A 231 -7.37 -21.29 -1.27
C LYS A 231 -8.25 -20.18 -1.86
N GLY A 232 -7.77 -18.93 -1.87
CA GLY A 232 -8.53 -17.76 -2.28
C GLY A 232 -9.50 -17.25 -1.21
N ASP A 233 -9.39 -17.70 0.03
CA ASP A 233 -10.24 -17.28 1.15
C ASP A 233 -9.55 -16.22 2.00
N LEU A 234 -10.08 -15.00 1.96
CA LEU A 234 -9.64 -13.86 2.77
C LEU A 234 -10.56 -13.57 3.96
N SER A 235 -11.58 -14.39 4.21
CA SER A 235 -12.63 -14.10 5.18
C SER A 235 -12.08 -13.93 6.61
N ARG A 236 -11.15 -14.79 7.03
CA ARG A 236 -10.52 -14.69 8.36
C ARG A 236 -9.65 -13.45 8.50
N VAL A 237 -8.87 -13.12 7.48
CA VAL A 237 -8.02 -11.91 7.43
C VAL A 237 -8.89 -10.67 7.51
N THR A 238 -9.89 -10.55 6.64
CA THR A 238 -10.81 -9.41 6.60
C THR A 238 -11.64 -9.32 7.88
N GLY A 239 -12.07 -10.45 8.43
CA GLY A 239 -12.82 -10.54 9.69
C GLY A 239 -11.99 -10.02 10.87
N TRP A 240 -10.74 -10.42 10.97
CA TRP A 240 -9.83 -9.95 12.03
C TRP A 240 -9.58 -8.43 11.92
N LEU A 241 -9.26 -7.93 10.73
CA LEU A 241 -9.07 -6.50 10.51
C LEU A 241 -10.33 -5.69 10.82
N ARG A 242 -11.50 -6.20 10.43
CA ARG A 242 -12.78 -5.56 10.74
C ARG A 242 -13.03 -5.47 12.24
N GLU A 243 -12.82 -6.56 12.96
CA GLU A 243 -13.09 -6.62 14.41
C GLU A 243 -12.10 -5.76 15.21
N HIS A 244 -10.83 -5.77 14.83
CA HIS A 244 -9.78 -5.14 15.63
C HIS A 244 -9.47 -3.71 15.19
N ILE A 245 -9.68 -3.35 13.92
CA ILE A 245 -9.30 -2.05 13.35
C ILE A 245 -10.52 -1.30 12.76
N HIS A 246 -11.19 -1.90 11.76
CA HIS A 246 -12.11 -1.16 10.89
C HIS A 246 -13.34 -0.64 11.65
N ARG A 247 -13.94 -1.47 12.50
CA ARG A 247 -15.18 -1.14 13.23
C ARG A 247 -15.10 0.12 14.07
N TYR A 248 -13.89 0.52 14.47
CA TYR A 248 -13.72 1.70 15.31
C TYR A 248 -13.78 3.03 14.54
N ALA A 249 -13.73 3.00 13.21
CA ALA A 249 -13.74 4.22 12.41
C ALA A 249 -12.76 5.27 12.98
N SER A 250 -13.20 6.51 13.19
CA SER A 250 -12.39 7.55 13.85
C SER A 250 -12.65 7.72 15.35
N PHE A 251 -13.29 6.74 16.00
CA PHE A 251 -13.62 6.80 17.43
C PHE A 251 -12.38 6.76 18.33
N LYS A 252 -11.37 5.97 17.96
CA LYS A 252 -10.11 5.89 18.69
C LYS A 252 -9.01 6.64 17.96
N LYS A 253 -8.10 7.26 18.72
CA LYS A 253 -6.88 7.82 18.13
C LYS A 253 -6.01 6.71 17.53
N PRO A 254 -5.30 6.97 16.42
CA PRO A 254 -4.56 5.93 15.71
C PRO A 254 -3.53 5.20 16.58
N GLY A 255 -2.75 5.92 17.39
CA GLY A 255 -1.76 5.31 18.28
C GLY A 255 -2.37 4.52 19.44
N GLU A 256 -3.55 4.93 19.92
CA GLU A 256 -4.30 4.19 20.96
C GLU A 256 -4.86 2.90 20.38
N LEU A 257 -5.53 3.00 19.21
CA LEU A 257 -6.06 1.84 18.49
C LEU A 257 -4.96 0.81 18.21
N PHE A 258 -3.85 1.25 17.63
CA PHE A 258 -2.76 0.37 17.29
C PHE A 258 -2.16 -0.33 18.52
N ARG A 259 -1.93 0.44 19.61
CA ARG A 259 -1.39 -0.09 20.87
C ARG A 259 -2.31 -1.12 21.53
N GLU A 260 -3.61 -0.90 21.52
CA GLU A 260 -4.59 -1.84 22.05
C GLU A 260 -4.58 -3.17 21.31
N VAL A 261 -4.39 -3.13 19.99
CA VAL A 261 -4.44 -4.33 19.11
C VAL A 261 -3.09 -5.05 19.05
N CYS A 262 -2.01 -4.30 18.86
CA CYS A 262 -0.70 -4.86 18.53
C CYS A 262 0.40 -4.53 19.54
N GLY A 263 0.09 -3.81 20.64
CA GLY A 263 1.08 -3.32 21.58
C GLY A 263 1.83 -2.09 21.06
N GLU A 264 2.94 -1.74 21.71
CA GLU A 264 3.77 -0.61 21.26
C GLU A 264 4.32 -0.88 19.84
N PHE A 265 4.37 0.20 19.06
CA PHE A 265 4.92 0.11 17.71
C PHE A 265 6.41 -0.23 17.74
N ASP A 266 6.79 -1.26 16.97
CA ASP A 266 8.17 -1.67 16.78
C ASP A 266 8.45 -1.91 15.29
N ALA A 267 9.28 -1.07 14.71
CA ALA A 267 9.70 -1.17 13.31
C ALA A 267 10.42 -2.51 12.99
N LYS A 268 10.87 -3.23 14.02
CA LYS A 268 11.54 -4.51 13.84
C LYS A 268 10.64 -5.56 13.17
N TYR A 269 9.34 -5.54 13.41
CA TYR A 269 8.41 -6.44 12.71
C TYR A 269 8.48 -6.26 11.18
N TYR A 270 8.59 -5.01 10.72
CA TYR A 270 8.68 -4.75 9.29
C TYR A 270 10.06 -5.12 8.72
N THR A 271 11.14 -4.79 9.41
CA THR A 271 12.48 -5.16 8.95
C THR A 271 12.70 -6.68 8.96
N ASP A 272 12.17 -7.40 9.95
CA ASP A 272 12.22 -8.86 10.00
C ASP A 272 11.39 -9.50 8.87
N TYR A 273 10.19 -8.96 8.61
CA TYR A 273 9.34 -9.38 7.50
C TYR A 273 10.07 -9.22 6.15
N LEU A 274 10.63 -8.05 5.88
CA LEU A 274 11.38 -7.80 4.65
C LEU A 274 12.60 -8.68 4.55
N THR A 275 13.38 -8.81 5.63
CA THR A 275 14.57 -9.66 5.66
C THR A 275 14.21 -11.10 5.34
N LYS A 276 13.19 -11.66 5.98
CA LYS A 276 12.73 -13.02 5.70
C LYS A 276 12.30 -13.18 4.24
N LYS A 277 11.39 -12.34 3.78
CA LYS A 277 10.82 -12.42 2.43
C LYS A 277 11.89 -12.35 1.35
N TYR A 278 12.78 -11.36 1.44
CA TYR A 278 13.77 -11.11 0.39
C TYR A 278 14.99 -12.03 0.50
N SER A 279 15.35 -12.52 1.70
CA SER A 279 16.33 -13.59 1.83
C SER A 279 15.84 -14.89 1.17
N GLU A 280 14.59 -15.29 1.39
CA GLU A 280 13.97 -16.43 0.73
C GLU A 280 13.90 -16.23 -0.81
N LEU A 281 13.51 -15.04 -1.26
CA LEU A 281 13.37 -14.73 -2.69
C LEU A 281 14.71 -14.79 -3.44
N TYR A 282 15.78 -14.31 -2.82
CA TYR A 282 17.10 -14.20 -3.45
C TYR A 282 18.08 -15.31 -3.04
N GLY A 283 17.71 -16.15 -2.06
CA GLY A 283 18.56 -17.26 -1.59
C GLY A 283 19.77 -16.77 -0.76
N LEU A 284 19.56 -15.75 0.08
CA LEU A 284 20.58 -15.13 0.92
C LEU A 284 20.65 -15.77 2.31
#